data_0ca88cc7ba345e168a06ec0551eb9c25
#
_entry.id   0ca88cc7ba345e168a06ec0551eb9c25
#
_cell.length_a   1.000
_cell.length_b   1.000
_cell.length_c   1.000
_cell.angle_alpha   90.00
_cell.angle_beta   90.00
_cell.angle_gamma   90.00
#
_symmetry.space_group_name_H-M   'P 1'
#
loop_
_entity.id
_entity.type
_entity.pdbx_description
1 polymer ?
#
loop_
_entity_poly.entity_id
_entity_poly.type
_entity_poly.pdbx_seq_one_letter_code
_entity_poly.pdbx_strand_id
1 'polypeptide(L)'
;MHLGQTGIWSIELRMADPREIGDAAAELDELGWGALWIPGLGGGDILGDSERLLRATRNTTVAVGVASIWRHQATDMAAGHARLQSTYGRRHLLGLGVSDPAAARSAGQPYRPLADMTAYLDRLEQAPAPVPAGERVMAALGPKMTELAGQRTAGVHPFMVTPEYTAAVREQLGDGPVIAPYQAVVLEEDPGKARAAARDFLSAFLGMDHYARSLRRQGFTDDDLAHGGSDRLIDSVVAWGDIEAIGTRIRAHHQAGADHVCLHVVGAASAMPLPEWRRLAPLAS
;
A
#
# COMPACT_ATOMS: atom_id res chain seq x y z
N MET A 1 -3.29 -15.98 4.98
CA MET A 1 -4.20 -14.82 5.05
C MET A 1 -4.78 -14.61 3.67
N HIS A 2 -6.06 -14.30 3.56
CA HIS A 2 -6.72 -14.13 2.27
C HIS A 2 -6.89 -12.62 2.01
N LEU A 3 -6.28 -12.11 0.92
CA LEU A 3 -6.36 -10.68 0.55
C LEU A 3 -7.41 -10.42 -0.55
N GLY A 4 -7.91 -11.48 -1.23
CA GLY A 4 -8.64 -11.32 -2.48
C GLY A 4 -7.71 -10.81 -3.61
N GLN A 5 -8.24 -10.64 -4.80
CA GLN A 5 -7.47 -10.11 -5.93
C GLN A 5 -7.31 -8.59 -5.85
N THR A 6 -8.29 -7.90 -5.27
CA THR A 6 -8.28 -6.43 -5.14
C THR A 6 -8.63 -5.98 -3.73
N GLY A 7 -8.19 -4.78 -3.37
CA GLY A 7 -8.51 -4.12 -2.12
C GLY A 7 -8.52 -2.61 -2.25
N ILE A 8 -9.04 -1.93 -1.25
CA ILE A 8 -9.03 -0.46 -1.15
C ILE A 8 -7.87 -0.01 -0.27
N TRP A 9 -7.04 0.90 -0.78
CA TRP A 9 -6.07 1.65 0.00
C TRP A 9 -6.61 3.08 0.20
N SER A 10 -6.70 3.56 1.43
CA SER A 10 -7.27 4.88 1.69
C SER A 10 -6.72 5.52 2.95
N ILE A 11 -6.40 6.80 2.86
CA ILE A 11 -6.07 7.64 4.01
C ILE A 11 -7.34 8.04 4.77
N GLU A 12 -8.46 8.17 4.09
CA GLU A 12 -9.75 8.55 4.63
C GLU A 12 -10.27 7.50 5.63
N LEU A 13 -10.04 6.20 5.35
CA LEU A 13 -10.34 5.10 6.28
C LEU A 13 -9.53 5.15 7.59
N ARG A 14 -8.60 6.10 7.69
CA ARG A 14 -7.82 6.34 8.90
C ARG A 14 -8.08 7.70 9.53
N MET A 15 -8.26 8.74 8.72
CA MET A 15 -8.20 10.14 9.15
C MET A 15 -9.55 10.85 9.21
N ALA A 16 -10.62 10.27 8.65
CA ALA A 16 -11.97 10.84 8.68
C ALA A 16 -12.64 10.68 10.05
N ASP A 17 -13.90 11.10 10.17
CA ASP A 17 -14.69 10.89 11.40
C ASP A 17 -14.80 9.38 11.72
N PRO A 18 -14.62 8.98 12.99
CA PRO A 18 -14.65 7.57 13.37
C PRO A 18 -15.93 6.82 13.03
N ARG A 19 -17.09 7.48 12.98
CA ARG A 19 -18.36 6.87 12.58
C ARG A 19 -18.41 6.67 11.07
N GLU A 20 -18.02 7.68 10.31
CA GLU A 20 -17.94 7.58 8.85
C GLU A 20 -16.98 6.48 8.41
N ILE A 21 -15.82 6.34 9.10
CA ILE A 21 -14.87 5.25 8.87
C ILE A 21 -15.53 3.89 9.10
N GLY A 22 -16.26 3.73 10.21
CA GLY A 22 -16.91 2.46 10.55
C GLY A 22 -17.99 2.08 9.52
N ASP A 23 -18.84 3.04 9.15
CA ASP A 23 -19.90 2.83 8.18
C ASP A 23 -19.32 2.51 6.78
N ALA A 24 -18.29 3.25 6.35
CA ALA A 24 -17.61 3.00 5.09
C ALA A 24 -16.92 1.63 5.05
N ALA A 25 -16.24 1.23 6.13
CA ALA A 25 -15.58 -0.07 6.21
C ALA A 25 -16.60 -1.23 6.16
N ALA A 26 -17.74 -1.10 6.85
CA ALA A 26 -18.81 -2.09 6.79
C ALA A 26 -19.39 -2.22 5.37
N GLU A 27 -19.62 -1.11 4.69
CA GLU A 27 -20.10 -1.13 3.31
C GLU A 27 -19.08 -1.75 2.35
N LEU A 28 -17.77 -1.46 2.50
CA LEU A 28 -16.74 -2.06 1.69
C LEU A 28 -16.61 -3.57 1.90
N ASP A 29 -16.81 -4.06 3.14
CA ASP A 29 -16.88 -5.49 3.44
C ASP A 29 -18.08 -6.15 2.75
N GLU A 30 -19.25 -5.49 2.75
CA GLU A 30 -20.47 -5.96 2.06
C GLU A 30 -20.32 -5.94 0.53
N LEU A 31 -19.58 -5.00 -0.02
CA LEU A 31 -19.25 -4.91 -1.46
C LEU A 31 -18.24 -5.98 -1.90
N GLY A 32 -17.66 -6.75 -0.97
CA GLY A 32 -16.78 -7.88 -1.28
C GLY A 32 -15.31 -7.52 -1.48
N TRP A 33 -14.85 -6.35 -1.04
CA TRP A 33 -13.44 -6.00 -1.10
C TRP A 33 -12.59 -6.92 -0.22
N GLY A 34 -11.57 -7.55 -0.79
CA GLY A 34 -10.74 -8.55 -0.10
C GLY A 34 -9.87 -7.96 1.01
N ALA A 35 -9.42 -6.72 0.86
CA ALA A 35 -8.61 -6.03 1.86
C ALA A 35 -8.89 -4.52 1.92
N LEU A 36 -8.78 -3.95 3.13
CA LEU A 36 -8.72 -2.51 3.39
C LEU A 36 -7.32 -2.16 3.88
N TRP A 37 -6.63 -1.30 3.15
CA TRP A 37 -5.28 -0.86 3.45
C TRP A 37 -5.29 0.56 3.96
N ILE A 38 -4.64 0.80 5.10
CA ILE A 38 -4.48 2.14 5.67
C ILE A 38 -3.00 2.55 5.79
N PRO A 39 -2.64 3.80 5.45
CA PRO A 39 -1.25 4.25 5.51
C PRO A 39 -0.77 4.50 6.94
N GLY A 40 0.52 4.25 7.19
CA GLY A 40 1.19 4.63 8.42
C GLY A 40 1.62 6.11 8.50
N LEU A 41 1.06 6.97 7.65
CA LEU A 41 1.41 8.38 7.55
C LEU A 41 1.15 9.13 8.87
N GLY A 42 2.05 10.07 9.22
CA GLY A 42 1.88 10.94 10.38
C GLY A 42 2.14 10.28 11.74
N GLY A 43 2.37 8.96 11.80
CA GLY A 43 2.46 8.23 13.08
C GLY A 43 1.07 8.00 13.70
N GLY A 44 0.93 8.15 15.03
CA GLY A 44 -0.32 7.88 15.74
C GLY A 44 -0.56 6.40 16.03
N ASP A 45 -1.76 6.04 16.47
CA ASP A 45 -2.12 4.68 16.87
C ASP A 45 -2.63 3.87 15.68
N ILE A 46 -1.73 3.43 14.81
CA ILE A 46 -2.07 2.64 13.60
C ILE A 46 -2.74 1.29 13.96
N LEU A 47 -2.46 0.73 15.11
CA LEU A 47 -3.10 -0.51 15.57
C LEU A 47 -4.54 -0.27 16.04
N GLY A 48 -4.80 0.84 16.72
CA GLY A 48 -6.15 1.27 17.08
C GLY A 48 -6.99 1.65 15.85
N ASP A 49 -6.37 2.27 14.84
CA ASP A 49 -7.01 2.55 13.56
C ASP A 49 -7.37 1.25 12.83
N SER A 50 -6.44 0.27 12.79
CA SER A 50 -6.72 -1.08 12.26
C SER A 50 -7.84 -1.78 13.03
N GLU A 51 -7.85 -1.67 14.36
CA GLU A 51 -8.90 -2.26 15.21
C GLU A 51 -10.28 -1.70 14.89
N ARG A 52 -10.39 -0.39 14.61
CA ARG A 52 -11.65 0.24 14.21
C ARG A 52 -12.22 -0.41 12.96
N LEU A 53 -11.40 -0.63 11.94
CA LEU A 53 -11.82 -1.30 10.71
C LEU A 53 -12.15 -2.78 10.94
N LEU A 54 -11.35 -3.51 11.69
CA LEU A 54 -11.60 -4.92 12.03
C LEU A 54 -12.90 -5.12 12.77
N ARG A 55 -13.27 -4.17 13.64
CA ARG A 55 -14.53 -4.17 14.39
C ARG A 55 -15.73 -3.95 13.46
N ALA A 56 -15.58 -3.12 12.44
CA ALA A 56 -16.65 -2.78 11.50
C ALA A 56 -16.85 -3.85 10.40
N THR A 57 -15.84 -4.69 10.15
CA THR A 57 -15.84 -5.69 9.07
C THR A 57 -15.92 -7.12 9.62
N ARG A 58 -16.34 -8.08 8.79
CA ARG A 58 -16.46 -9.50 9.16
C ARG A 58 -15.53 -10.40 8.36
N ASN A 59 -15.30 -10.09 7.09
CA ASN A 59 -14.58 -10.95 6.14
C ASN A 59 -13.27 -10.30 5.66
N THR A 60 -13.28 -9.00 5.45
CA THR A 60 -12.19 -8.24 4.84
C THR A 60 -10.93 -8.26 5.71
N THR A 61 -9.78 -8.47 5.11
CA THR A 61 -8.47 -8.29 5.75
C THR A 61 -8.18 -6.80 5.92
N VAL A 62 -7.74 -6.39 7.10
CA VAL A 62 -7.24 -5.03 7.35
C VAL A 62 -5.72 -5.05 7.30
N ALA A 63 -5.15 -4.24 6.42
CA ALA A 63 -3.72 -4.19 6.17
C ALA A 63 -3.15 -2.79 6.42
N VAL A 64 -1.94 -2.74 6.94
CA VAL A 64 -1.17 -1.50 7.07
C VAL A 64 -0.27 -1.33 5.85
N GLY A 65 -0.45 -0.27 5.10
CA GLY A 65 0.34 -0.03 3.89
C GLY A 65 1.05 1.33 3.87
N VAL A 66 2.12 1.55 4.63
CA VAL A 66 2.87 0.72 5.58
C VAL A 66 3.26 1.53 6.83
N ALA A 67 3.48 0.88 7.96
CA ALA A 67 3.98 1.52 9.17
C ALA A 67 5.48 1.80 9.06
N SER A 68 5.91 2.99 9.52
CA SER A 68 7.32 3.35 9.56
C SER A 68 8.03 2.71 10.77
N ILE A 69 9.14 2.03 10.52
CA ILE A 69 9.97 1.42 11.58
C ILE A 69 10.58 2.44 12.56
N TRP A 70 10.61 3.73 12.18
CA TRP A 70 11.12 4.83 13.02
C TRP A 70 10.09 5.35 14.00
N ARG A 71 8.81 5.10 13.78
CA ARG A 71 7.70 5.64 14.56
C ARG A 71 7.07 4.64 15.52
N HIS A 72 7.34 3.35 15.29
CA HIS A 72 6.71 2.27 16.04
C HIS A 72 7.78 1.28 16.52
N GLN A 73 7.79 0.98 17.80
CA GLN A 73 8.68 -0.04 18.36
C GLN A 73 8.23 -1.44 17.92
N ALA A 74 9.19 -2.30 17.57
CA ALA A 74 8.88 -3.65 17.05
C ALA A 74 8.11 -4.49 18.08
N THR A 75 8.45 -4.38 19.36
CA THR A 75 7.77 -5.10 20.46
C THR A 75 6.31 -4.68 20.62
N ASP A 76 6.02 -3.38 20.49
CA ASP A 76 4.66 -2.85 20.63
C ASP A 76 3.81 -3.26 19.43
N MET A 77 4.40 -3.21 18.22
CA MET A 77 3.74 -3.69 16.99
C MET A 77 3.45 -5.19 17.06
N ALA A 78 4.37 -5.98 17.60
CA ALA A 78 4.17 -7.42 17.78
C ALA A 78 3.03 -7.71 18.77
N ALA A 79 3.06 -7.09 19.95
CA ALA A 79 2.03 -7.27 20.97
C ALA A 79 0.63 -6.83 20.47
N GLY A 80 0.56 -5.67 19.80
CA GLY A 80 -0.69 -5.17 19.25
C GLY A 80 -1.22 -6.04 18.10
N HIS A 81 -0.36 -6.50 17.20
CA HIS A 81 -0.74 -7.45 16.15
C HIS A 81 -1.31 -8.74 16.73
N ALA A 82 -0.65 -9.34 17.72
CA ALA A 82 -1.11 -10.55 18.38
C ALA A 82 -2.48 -10.35 19.05
N ARG A 83 -2.71 -9.19 19.70
CA ARG A 83 -4.00 -8.82 20.28
C ARG A 83 -5.09 -8.74 19.20
N LEU A 84 -4.81 -8.06 18.08
CA LEU A 84 -5.77 -7.97 16.99
C LEU A 84 -6.12 -9.34 16.40
N GLN A 85 -5.13 -10.20 16.16
CA GLN A 85 -5.34 -11.56 15.64
C GLN A 85 -6.15 -12.43 16.62
N SER A 86 -5.92 -12.32 17.92
CA SER A 86 -6.67 -13.07 18.92
C SER A 86 -8.12 -12.61 19.05
N THR A 87 -8.37 -11.32 18.84
CA THR A 87 -9.72 -10.72 19.02
C THR A 87 -10.58 -10.85 17.76
N TYR A 88 -9.98 -10.66 16.58
CA TYR A 88 -10.72 -10.55 15.30
C TYR A 88 -10.41 -11.69 14.31
N GLY A 89 -9.68 -12.72 14.73
CA GLY A 89 -9.18 -13.76 13.83
C GLY A 89 -8.02 -13.27 12.97
N ARG A 90 -7.52 -14.14 12.09
CA ARG A 90 -6.32 -13.84 11.25
C ARG A 90 -6.65 -12.89 10.08
N ARG A 91 -7.12 -11.68 10.40
CA ARG A 91 -7.53 -10.66 9.44
C ARG A 91 -6.71 -9.36 9.50
N HIS A 92 -5.60 -9.34 10.26
CA HIS A 92 -4.71 -8.18 10.31
C HIS A 92 -3.37 -8.50 9.63
N LEU A 93 -2.98 -7.71 8.62
CA LEU A 93 -1.70 -7.78 7.92
C LEU A 93 -0.83 -6.58 8.28
N LEU A 94 0.34 -6.84 8.87
CA LEU A 94 1.26 -5.79 9.27
C LEU A 94 2.20 -5.42 8.11
N GLY A 95 2.02 -4.25 7.51
CA GLY A 95 2.95 -3.71 6.52
C GLY A 95 4.00 -2.79 7.15
N LEU A 96 5.26 -2.97 6.76
CA LEU A 96 6.43 -2.28 7.31
C LEU A 96 7.20 -1.53 6.23
N GLY A 97 7.72 -0.36 6.55
CA GLY A 97 8.55 0.44 5.65
C GLY A 97 9.60 1.26 6.37
N VAL A 98 10.71 1.51 5.68
CA VAL A 98 11.81 2.35 6.21
C VAL A 98 11.54 3.85 6.06
N SER A 99 10.49 4.25 5.32
CA SER A 99 10.20 5.65 5.04
C SER A 99 11.40 6.39 4.40
N ASP A 100 11.46 7.70 4.54
CA ASP A 100 12.52 8.56 4.00
C ASP A 100 13.63 8.88 5.02
N PRO A 101 14.76 9.46 4.57
CA PRO A 101 15.84 9.86 5.48
C PRO A 101 15.43 10.90 6.55
N ALA A 102 14.39 11.70 6.31
CA ALA A 102 13.93 12.66 7.32
C ALA A 102 13.29 11.95 8.52
N ALA A 103 12.58 10.84 8.28
CA ALA A 103 12.03 10.02 9.35
C ALA A 103 13.13 9.43 10.26
N ALA A 104 14.22 8.93 9.68
CA ALA A 104 15.37 8.44 10.44
C ALA A 104 16.05 9.57 11.25
N ARG A 105 16.29 10.73 10.61
CA ARG A 105 16.85 11.91 11.28
C ARG A 105 15.98 12.36 12.45
N SER A 106 14.66 12.40 12.29
CA SER A 106 13.72 12.76 13.36
C SER A 106 13.78 11.76 14.55
N ALA A 107 14.16 10.51 14.27
CA ALA A 107 14.42 9.49 15.29
C ALA A 107 15.87 9.52 15.84
N GLY A 108 16.70 10.49 15.43
CA GLY A 108 18.09 10.60 15.85
C GLY A 108 19.01 9.50 15.33
N GLN A 109 18.64 8.85 14.20
CA GLN A 109 19.34 7.70 13.63
C GLN A 109 19.94 7.99 12.25
N PRO A 110 21.09 7.40 11.91
CA PRO A 110 21.60 7.40 10.55
C PRO A 110 20.66 6.55 9.65
N TYR A 111 20.46 6.99 8.42
CA TYR A 111 19.60 6.26 7.47
C TYR A 111 20.37 5.14 6.76
N ARG A 112 20.16 3.92 7.19
CA ARG A 112 20.72 2.68 6.62
C ARG A 112 19.60 1.68 6.33
N PRO A 113 18.77 1.94 5.30
CA PRO A 113 17.44 1.32 5.14
C PRO A 113 17.43 -0.20 5.22
N LEU A 114 18.38 -0.88 4.58
CA LEU A 114 18.44 -2.34 4.59
C LEU A 114 18.83 -2.88 5.98
N ALA A 115 19.88 -2.34 6.59
CA ALA A 115 20.34 -2.76 7.91
C ALA A 115 19.30 -2.46 9.00
N ASP A 116 18.66 -1.29 8.91
CA ASP A 116 17.67 -0.86 9.89
C ASP A 116 16.40 -1.70 9.81
N MET A 117 15.94 -2.05 8.59
CA MET A 117 14.82 -2.98 8.41
C MET A 117 15.17 -4.38 8.89
N THR A 118 16.36 -4.89 8.58
CA THR A 118 16.82 -6.20 9.08
C THR A 118 16.79 -6.23 10.62
N ALA A 119 17.39 -5.23 11.26
CA ALA A 119 17.39 -5.14 12.73
C ALA A 119 15.99 -4.97 13.34
N TYR A 120 15.06 -4.31 12.62
CA TYR A 120 13.68 -4.22 13.06
C TYR A 120 12.96 -5.57 12.98
N LEU A 121 13.14 -6.31 11.89
CA LEU A 121 12.60 -7.66 11.72
C LEU A 121 13.14 -8.62 12.79
N ASP A 122 14.45 -8.55 13.11
CA ASP A 122 15.04 -9.35 14.18
C ASP A 122 14.35 -9.10 15.52
N ARG A 123 14.12 -7.82 15.88
CA ARG A 123 13.39 -7.47 17.10
C ARG A 123 11.92 -7.93 17.07
N LEU A 124 11.28 -7.87 15.92
CA LEU A 124 9.89 -8.30 15.75
C LEU A 124 9.76 -9.83 15.93
N GLU A 125 10.75 -10.58 15.46
CA GLU A 125 10.81 -12.04 15.56
C GLU A 125 11.23 -12.53 16.96
N GLN A 126 11.98 -11.71 17.69
CA GLN A 126 12.40 -12.00 19.08
C GLN A 126 11.41 -11.47 20.12
N ALA A 127 10.34 -10.78 19.70
CA ALA A 127 9.33 -10.29 20.62
C ALA A 127 8.62 -11.45 21.36
N PRO A 128 8.08 -11.22 22.58
CA PRO A 128 7.33 -12.24 23.32
C PRO A 128 6.14 -12.83 22.56
N ALA A 129 5.55 -12.07 21.63
CA ALA A 129 4.51 -12.53 20.71
C ALA A 129 4.95 -12.18 19.28
N PRO A 130 5.80 -12.98 18.62
CA PRO A 130 6.36 -12.67 17.31
C PRO A 130 5.28 -12.56 16.24
N VAL A 131 5.44 -11.60 15.30
CA VAL A 131 4.58 -11.55 14.12
C VAL A 131 5.06 -12.60 13.11
N PRO A 132 4.23 -13.59 12.74
CA PRO A 132 4.62 -14.60 11.74
C PRO A 132 4.98 -13.94 10.39
N ALA A 133 5.94 -14.51 9.66
CA ALA A 133 6.33 -14.02 8.35
C ALA A 133 5.14 -13.89 7.39
N GLY A 134 4.22 -14.86 7.39
CA GLY A 134 3.01 -14.84 6.57
C GLY A 134 1.92 -13.82 6.98
N GLU A 135 2.17 -13.03 8.04
CA GLU A 135 1.23 -12.01 8.55
C GLU A 135 1.83 -10.59 8.49
N ARG A 136 2.94 -10.43 7.77
CA ARG A 136 3.59 -9.14 7.53
C ARG A 136 4.05 -8.99 6.09
N VAL A 137 4.05 -7.77 5.55
CA VAL A 137 4.58 -7.43 4.22
C VAL A 137 5.50 -6.23 4.33
N MET A 138 6.29 -5.96 3.30
CA MET A 138 7.20 -4.81 3.29
C MET A 138 7.00 -3.93 2.08
N ALA A 139 7.10 -2.61 2.29
CA ALA A 139 7.36 -1.68 1.20
C ALA A 139 8.78 -1.92 0.67
N ALA A 140 8.89 -2.27 -0.60
CA ALA A 140 10.15 -2.52 -1.25
C ALA A 140 10.11 -2.01 -2.70
N LEU A 141 11.11 -1.21 -3.07
CA LEU A 141 11.26 -0.64 -4.42
C LEU A 141 12.62 -0.97 -5.04
N GLY A 142 13.60 -1.36 -4.24
CA GLY A 142 14.93 -1.73 -4.71
C GLY A 142 15.20 -3.22 -4.56
N PRO A 143 16.04 -3.84 -5.40
CA PRO A 143 16.21 -5.28 -5.48
C PRO A 143 16.62 -5.93 -4.15
N LYS A 144 17.52 -5.32 -3.38
CA LYS A 144 17.94 -5.85 -2.07
C LYS A 144 16.82 -5.82 -1.01
N MET A 145 15.97 -4.79 -1.04
CA MET A 145 14.83 -4.71 -0.11
C MET A 145 13.73 -5.70 -0.53
N THR A 146 13.53 -5.87 -1.83
CA THR A 146 12.62 -6.88 -2.41
C THR A 146 13.06 -8.29 -2.02
N GLU A 147 14.36 -8.59 -2.14
CA GLU A 147 14.92 -9.87 -1.70
C GLU A 147 14.70 -10.12 -0.20
N LEU A 148 15.03 -9.13 0.66
CA LEU A 148 14.79 -9.22 2.10
C LEU A 148 13.30 -9.48 2.42
N ALA A 149 12.40 -8.79 1.72
CA ALA A 149 10.97 -8.97 1.89
C ALA A 149 10.53 -10.41 1.56
N GLY A 150 10.99 -10.95 0.44
CA GLY A 150 10.69 -12.33 0.03
C GLY A 150 11.22 -13.39 1.00
N GLN A 151 12.36 -13.12 1.63
CA GLN A 151 12.96 -14.05 2.61
C GLN A 151 12.32 -13.99 3.99
N ARG A 152 11.84 -12.82 4.42
CA ARG A 152 11.49 -12.54 5.82
C ARG A 152 10.02 -12.17 6.05
N THR A 153 9.20 -12.05 4.99
CA THR A 153 7.79 -11.65 5.09
C THR A 153 6.92 -12.43 4.12
N ALA A 154 5.60 -12.19 4.14
CA ALA A 154 4.69 -12.74 3.13
C ALA A 154 4.98 -12.21 1.72
N GLY A 155 5.62 -11.04 1.59
CA GLY A 155 5.92 -10.45 0.30
C GLY A 155 6.04 -8.92 0.34
N VAL A 156 5.72 -8.29 -0.78
CA VAL A 156 5.97 -6.86 -1.03
C VAL A 156 4.69 -6.06 -1.33
N HIS A 157 4.69 -4.81 -0.87
CA HIS A 157 3.70 -3.79 -1.20
C HIS A 157 4.39 -2.59 -1.85
N PRO A 158 4.69 -2.64 -3.17
CA PRO A 158 5.38 -1.58 -3.89
C PRO A 158 4.43 -0.43 -4.25
N PHE A 159 4.97 0.79 -4.30
CA PHE A 159 4.26 2.04 -4.56
C PHE A 159 4.78 2.73 -5.83
N MET A 160 3.88 3.29 -6.64
CA MET A 160 4.18 3.93 -7.94
C MET A 160 4.96 3.00 -8.89
N VAL A 161 4.36 1.87 -9.21
CA VAL A 161 4.99 0.86 -10.06
C VAL A 161 4.10 0.50 -11.24
N THR A 162 4.74 0.09 -12.33
CA THR A 162 4.06 -0.37 -13.54
C THR A 162 3.86 -1.90 -13.52
N PRO A 163 3.01 -2.46 -14.41
CA PRO A 163 2.92 -3.92 -14.58
C PRO A 163 4.27 -4.56 -14.91
N GLU A 164 5.13 -3.90 -15.71
CA GLU A 164 6.46 -4.40 -16.05
C GLU A 164 7.37 -4.50 -14.80
N TYR A 165 7.26 -3.55 -13.88
CA TYR A 165 7.94 -3.64 -12.60
C TYR A 165 7.41 -4.84 -11.79
N THR A 166 6.09 -5.07 -11.79
CA THR A 166 5.48 -6.23 -11.11
C THR A 166 6.03 -7.54 -11.68
N ALA A 167 6.16 -7.65 -13.02
CA ALA A 167 6.76 -8.81 -13.68
C ALA A 167 8.22 -9.04 -13.25
N ALA A 168 9.03 -7.98 -13.22
CA ALA A 168 10.42 -8.07 -12.77
C ALA A 168 10.54 -8.48 -11.29
N VAL A 169 9.64 -8.01 -10.43
CA VAL A 169 9.59 -8.44 -9.02
C VAL A 169 9.16 -9.91 -8.90
N ARG A 170 8.20 -10.37 -9.71
CA ARG A 170 7.79 -11.78 -9.75
C ARG A 170 8.93 -12.67 -10.22
N GLU A 171 9.67 -12.28 -11.26
CA GLU A 171 10.86 -12.98 -11.70
C GLU A 171 11.92 -13.09 -10.58
N GLN A 172 12.14 -12.00 -9.85
CA GLN A 172 13.11 -11.98 -8.74
C GLN A 172 12.69 -12.86 -7.56
N LEU A 173 11.40 -12.87 -7.19
CA LEU A 173 10.89 -13.54 -5.99
C LEU A 173 10.44 -14.98 -6.23
N GLY A 174 10.16 -15.39 -7.47
CA GLY A 174 9.51 -16.65 -7.77
C GLY A 174 8.05 -16.70 -7.30
N ASP A 175 7.46 -17.88 -7.21
CA ASP A 175 6.00 -18.07 -7.02
C ASP A 175 5.50 -17.99 -5.56
N GLY A 176 6.38 -17.90 -4.58
CA GLY A 176 5.96 -17.99 -3.17
C GLY A 176 5.47 -16.66 -2.54
N PRO A 177 6.27 -15.60 -2.63
CA PRO A 177 5.94 -14.34 -1.97
C PRO A 177 4.81 -13.56 -2.65
N VAL A 178 3.95 -12.94 -1.85
CA VAL A 178 2.86 -12.08 -2.31
C VAL A 178 3.41 -10.80 -2.92
N ILE A 179 2.87 -10.39 -4.06
CA ILE A 179 3.10 -9.08 -4.68
C ILE A 179 1.79 -8.32 -4.68
N ALA A 180 1.70 -7.26 -3.88
CA ALA A 180 0.51 -6.43 -3.69
C ALA A 180 0.80 -4.97 -4.08
N PRO A 181 0.90 -4.61 -5.39
CA PRO A 181 1.17 -3.24 -5.80
C PRO A 181 0.05 -2.29 -5.39
N TYR A 182 0.45 -1.09 -4.99
CA TYR A 182 -0.44 0.06 -4.87
C TYR A 182 -0.71 0.64 -6.26
N GLN A 183 -1.98 0.85 -6.59
CA GLN A 183 -2.43 1.45 -7.84
C GLN A 183 -3.32 2.67 -7.59
N ALA A 184 -2.82 3.87 -7.89
CA ALA A 184 -3.65 5.07 -7.92
C ALA A 184 -4.65 4.98 -9.07
N VAL A 185 -5.91 5.38 -8.80
CA VAL A 185 -6.99 5.38 -9.79
C VAL A 185 -7.71 6.74 -9.82
N VAL A 186 -8.04 7.21 -11.02
CA VAL A 186 -8.83 8.44 -11.25
C VAL A 186 -10.02 8.09 -12.12
N LEU A 187 -11.23 8.19 -11.55
CA LEU A 187 -12.50 7.89 -12.26
C LEU A 187 -12.97 9.11 -13.08
N GLU A 188 -12.17 9.52 -14.05
CA GLU A 188 -12.42 10.63 -14.97
C GLU A 188 -12.00 10.23 -16.38
N GLU A 189 -12.89 10.42 -17.37
CA GLU A 189 -12.67 10.03 -18.76
C GLU A 189 -12.04 11.15 -19.61
N ASP A 190 -12.15 12.41 -19.19
CA ASP A 190 -11.43 13.51 -19.84
C ASP A 190 -9.93 13.43 -19.54
N PRO A 191 -9.07 13.22 -20.56
CA PRO A 191 -7.63 13.02 -20.33
C PRO A 191 -6.96 14.22 -19.64
N GLY A 192 -7.42 15.44 -19.92
CA GLY A 192 -6.86 16.65 -19.33
C GLY A 192 -7.12 16.72 -17.83
N LYS A 193 -8.37 16.44 -17.42
CA LYS A 193 -8.77 16.46 -16.01
C LYS A 193 -8.15 15.27 -15.25
N ALA A 194 -8.17 14.09 -15.85
CA ALA A 194 -7.60 12.88 -15.23
C ALA A 194 -6.10 13.05 -14.94
N ARG A 195 -5.34 13.52 -15.94
CA ARG A 195 -3.91 13.76 -15.76
C ARG A 195 -3.62 14.94 -14.81
N ALA A 196 -4.49 15.95 -14.76
CA ALA A 196 -4.35 17.04 -13.79
C ALA A 196 -4.49 16.54 -12.35
N ALA A 197 -5.52 15.73 -12.05
CA ALA A 197 -5.72 15.13 -10.75
C ALA A 197 -4.56 14.17 -10.37
N ALA A 198 -4.09 13.38 -11.33
CA ALA A 198 -2.94 12.48 -11.13
C ALA A 198 -1.64 13.26 -10.84
N ARG A 199 -1.38 14.39 -11.54
CA ARG A 199 -0.20 15.25 -11.27
C ARG A 199 -0.25 15.87 -9.88
N ASP A 200 -1.40 16.38 -9.49
CA ASP A 200 -1.59 16.96 -8.16
C ASP A 200 -1.19 15.93 -7.08
N PHE A 201 -1.71 14.73 -7.20
CA PHE A 201 -1.35 13.63 -6.30
C PHE A 201 0.15 13.26 -6.35
N LEU A 202 0.70 13.03 -7.55
CA LEU A 202 2.08 12.55 -7.72
C LEU A 202 3.13 13.59 -7.33
N SER A 203 2.81 14.88 -7.44
CA SER A 203 3.73 15.99 -7.11
C SER A 203 4.32 15.89 -5.71
N ALA A 204 3.55 15.35 -4.75
CA ALA A 204 4.00 15.14 -3.37
C ALA A 204 5.13 14.10 -3.23
N PHE A 205 5.30 13.22 -4.24
CA PHE A 205 6.21 12.06 -4.15
C PHE A 205 7.41 12.14 -5.11
N LEU A 206 7.24 12.76 -6.28
CA LEU A 206 8.27 12.76 -7.33
C LEU A 206 9.58 13.43 -6.92
N GLY A 207 9.53 14.36 -5.96
CA GLY A 207 10.73 14.99 -5.38
C GLY A 207 11.48 14.14 -4.34
N MET A 208 10.92 12.98 -3.95
CA MET A 208 11.54 12.10 -2.97
C MET A 208 12.52 11.13 -3.65
N ASP A 209 13.80 11.16 -3.26
CA ASP A 209 14.88 10.39 -3.87
C ASP A 209 14.61 8.91 -4.08
N HIS A 210 13.97 8.25 -3.13
CA HIS A 210 13.71 6.82 -3.22
C HIS A 210 12.65 6.48 -4.29
N TYR A 211 11.63 7.34 -4.48
CA TYR A 211 10.66 7.18 -5.56
C TYR A 211 11.28 7.55 -6.91
N ALA A 212 11.98 8.67 -6.99
CA ALA A 212 12.67 9.07 -8.22
C ALA A 212 13.64 7.98 -8.71
N ARG A 213 14.43 7.39 -7.79
CA ARG A 213 15.33 6.25 -8.14
C ARG A 213 14.56 5.01 -8.60
N SER A 214 13.39 4.73 -8.01
CA SER A 214 12.55 3.61 -8.45
C SER A 214 12.01 3.84 -9.86
N LEU A 215 11.49 5.04 -10.13
CA LEU A 215 10.97 5.40 -11.45
C LEU A 215 12.04 5.37 -12.52
N ARG A 216 13.27 5.88 -12.22
CA ARG A 216 14.40 5.76 -13.17
C ARG A 216 14.75 4.30 -13.49
N ARG A 217 14.69 3.38 -12.51
CA ARG A 217 14.86 1.93 -12.78
C ARG A 217 13.74 1.35 -13.64
N GLN A 218 12.57 1.94 -13.62
CA GLN A 218 11.45 1.59 -14.49
C GLN A 218 11.54 2.26 -15.87
N GLY A 219 12.65 2.97 -16.18
CA GLY A 219 12.91 3.56 -17.49
C GLY A 219 12.34 4.97 -17.69
N PHE A 220 11.95 5.66 -16.62
CA PHE A 220 11.57 7.07 -16.69
C PHE A 220 12.79 7.97 -16.57
N THR A 221 12.79 9.08 -17.31
CA THR A 221 13.87 10.07 -17.34
C THR A 221 13.61 11.18 -16.30
N ASP A 222 14.60 12.06 -16.10
CA ASP A 222 14.42 13.25 -15.25
C ASP A 222 13.36 14.19 -15.80
N ASP A 223 13.24 14.28 -17.13
CA ASP A 223 12.18 15.05 -17.79
C ASP A 223 10.78 14.45 -17.50
N ASP A 224 10.68 13.12 -17.41
CA ASP A 224 9.42 12.47 -17.02
C ASP A 224 9.02 12.78 -15.57
N LEU A 225 9.99 13.02 -14.69
CA LEU A 225 9.76 13.33 -13.27
C LEU A 225 9.51 14.83 -13.01
N ALA A 226 9.86 15.69 -13.96
CA ALA A 226 9.71 17.14 -13.82
C ALA A 226 8.23 17.58 -13.84
N HIS A 227 7.95 18.75 -13.28
CA HIS A 227 6.65 19.44 -13.37
C HIS A 227 5.43 18.60 -12.96
N GLY A 228 5.58 17.73 -11.97
CA GLY A 228 4.51 16.86 -11.47
C GLY A 228 4.28 15.60 -12.31
N GLY A 229 5.17 15.31 -13.23
CA GLY A 229 5.17 14.13 -14.08
C GLY A 229 4.73 14.38 -15.52
N SER A 230 5.44 13.75 -16.46
CA SER A 230 5.03 13.72 -17.88
C SER A 230 3.73 12.94 -18.06
N ASP A 231 3.02 13.15 -19.17
CA ASP A 231 1.85 12.33 -19.53
C ASP A 231 2.22 10.84 -19.59
N ARG A 232 3.41 10.52 -20.13
CA ARG A 232 3.93 9.16 -20.18
C ARG A 232 4.05 8.53 -18.79
N LEU A 233 4.63 9.25 -17.84
CA LEU A 233 4.76 8.77 -16.47
C LEU A 233 3.39 8.55 -15.83
N ILE A 234 2.51 9.55 -15.92
CA ILE A 234 1.17 9.50 -15.35
C ILE A 234 0.39 8.32 -15.90
N ASP A 235 0.31 8.18 -17.22
CA ASP A 235 -0.43 7.11 -17.88
C ASP A 235 0.15 5.73 -17.57
N SER A 236 1.42 5.66 -17.15
CA SER A 236 2.07 4.39 -16.76
C SER A 236 1.79 3.99 -15.32
N VAL A 237 1.73 4.93 -14.37
CA VAL A 237 1.64 4.61 -12.92
C VAL A 237 0.27 4.93 -12.30
N VAL A 238 -0.60 5.66 -13.00
CA VAL A 238 -1.98 5.93 -12.58
C VAL A 238 -2.95 5.30 -13.59
N ALA A 239 -3.94 4.56 -13.10
CA ALA A 239 -5.04 4.10 -13.93
C ALA A 239 -6.14 5.17 -13.95
N TRP A 240 -6.54 5.65 -15.11
CA TRP A 240 -7.60 6.64 -15.22
C TRP A 240 -8.57 6.32 -16.36
N GLY A 241 -9.78 6.84 -16.27
CA GLY A 241 -10.85 6.62 -17.21
C GLY A 241 -12.08 6.01 -16.56
N ASP A 242 -12.80 5.21 -17.34
CA ASP A 242 -13.94 4.42 -16.88
C ASP A 242 -13.50 3.15 -16.12
N ILE A 243 -14.48 2.38 -15.65
CA ILE A 243 -14.25 1.12 -14.93
C ILE A 243 -13.49 0.09 -15.77
N GLU A 244 -13.76 0.04 -17.09
CA GLU A 244 -13.11 -0.91 -18.01
C GLU A 244 -11.63 -0.58 -18.17
N ALA A 245 -11.27 0.69 -18.32
CA ALA A 245 -9.89 1.14 -18.40
C ALA A 245 -9.12 0.83 -17.11
N ILE A 246 -9.72 1.11 -15.95
CA ILE A 246 -9.14 0.77 -14.64
C ILE A 246 -9.01 -0.74 -14.48
N GLY A 247 -10.05 -1.51 -14.82
CA GLY A 247 -10.02 -2.97 -14.79
C GLY A 247 -8.94 -3.56 -15.68
N THR A 248 -8.68 -2.95 -16.83
CA THR A 248 -7.60 -3.36 -17.73
C THR A 248 -6.23 -3.21 -17.07
N ARG A 249 -5.98 -2.12 -16.34
CA ARG A 249 -4.74 -1.92 -15.59
C ARG A 249 -4.57 -2.96 -14.46
N ILE A 250 -5.65 -3.26 -13.74
CA ILE A 250 -5.64 -4.28 -12.69
C ILE A 250 -5.29 -5.65 -13.28
N ARG A 251 -5.96 -6.04 -14.37
CA ARG A 251 -5.67 -7.28 -15.09
C ARG A 251 -4.21 -7.34 -15.56
N ALA A 252 -3.65 -6.23 -16.03
CA ALA A 252 -2.24 -6.17 -16.43
C ALA A 252 -1.29 -6.46 -15.25
N HIS A 253 -1.56 -5.94 -14.05
CA HIS A 253 -0.78 -6.30 -12.86
C HIS A 253 -0.92 -7.77 -12.49
N HIS A 254 -2.11 -8.36 -12.55
CA HIS A 254 -2.30 -9.79 -12.28
C HIS A 254 -1.60 -10.66 -13.31
N GLN A 255 -1.68 -10.33 -14.61
CA GLN A 255 -0.95 -11.02 -15.68
C GLN A 255 0.57 -10.92 -15.50
N ALA A 256 1.05 -9.83 -14.91
CA ALA A 256 2.44 -9.63 -14.53
C ALA A 256 2.84 -10.34 -13.22
N GLY A 257 1.92 -11.05 -12.57
CA GLY A 257 2.17 -11.85 -11.39
C GLY A 257 1.84 -11.17 -10.06
N ALA A 258 1.03 -10.10 -10.03
CA ALA A 258 0.47 -9.59 -8.79
C ALA A 258 -0.55 -10.58 -8.22
N ASP A 259 -0.50 -10.82 -6.91
CA ASP A 259 -1.49 -11.63 -6.19
C ASP A 259 -2.68 -10.79 -5.73
N HIS A 260 -2.44 -9.50 -5.51
CA HIS A 260 -3.41 -8.53 -5.02
C HIS A 260 -3.08 -7.15 -5.57
N VAL A 261 -4.08 -6.32 -5.88
CA VAL A 261 -3.89 -4.92 -6.32
C VAL A 261 -4.63 -3.99 -5.37
N CYS A 262 -3.91 -3.04 -4.75
CA CYS A 262 -4.47 -2.09 -3.78
C CYS A 262 -4.88 -0.80 -4.51
N LEU A 263 -6.18 -0.53 -4.63
CA LEU A 263 -6.70 0.63 -5.35
C LEU A 263 -6.80 1.85 -4.43
N HIS A 264 -6.23 2.97 -4.82
CA HIS A 264 -6.38 4.25 -4.15
C HIS A 264 -7.06 5.25 -5.10
N VAL A 265 -8.27 5.65 -4.78
CA VAL A 265 -8.98 6.71 -5.52
C VAL A 265 -8.34 8.05 -5.20
N VAL A 266 -7.85 8.74 -6.22
CA VAL A 266 -7.27 10.08 -6.12
C VAL A 266 -8.11 11.09 -6.90
N GLY A 267 -8.12 12.34 -6.46
CA GLY A 267 -8.92 13.38 -7.11
C GLY A 267 -10.44 13.21 -6.92
N ALA A 268 -10.88 12.48 -5.88
CA ALA A 268 -12.29 12.38 -5.55
C ALA A 268 -12.89 13.74 -5.18
N ALA A 269 -14.16 13.95 -5.53
CA ALA A 269 -14.87 15.19 -5.22
C ALA A 269 -15.29 15.29 -3.74
N SER A 270 -15.44 14.16 -3.06
CA SER A 270 -15.84 14.06 -1.65
C SER A 270 -14.66 13.67 -0.75
N ALA A 271 -14.72 14.11 0.51
CA ALA A 271 -13.72 13.78 1.53
C ALA A 271 -13.63 12.26 1.81
N MET A 272 -14.74 11.53 1.65
CA MET A 272 -14.79 10.08 1.69
C MET A 272 -15.22 9.58 0.30
N PRO A 273 -14.39 8.88 -0.47
CA PRO A 273 -14.67 8.51 -1.88
C PRO A 273 -15.62 7.30 -2.00
N LEU A 274 -16.67 7.25 -1.18
CA LEU A 274 -17.68 6.19 -1.21
C LEU A 274 -18.38 6.05 -2.58
N PRO A 275 -18.75 7.14 -3.28
CA PRO A 275 -19.34 7.02 -4.61
C PRO A 275 -18.41 6.33 -5.61
N GLU A 276 -17.12 6.65 -5.55
CA GLU A 276 -16.10 6.05 -6.41
C GLU A 276 -15.87 4.58 -6.05
N TRP A 277 -15.80 4.23 -4.77
CA TRP A 277 -15.67 2.84 -4.32
C TRP A 277 -16.85 1.97 -4.73
N ARG A 278 -18.09 2.50 -4.67
CA ARG A 278 -19.29 1.83 -5.20
C ARG A 278 -19.22 1.59 -6.70
N ARG A 279 -18.73 2.58 -7.46
CA ARG A 279 -18.51 2.42 -8.91
C ARG A 279 -17.46 1.36 -9.21
N LEU A 280 -16.40 1.26 -8.40
CA LEU A 280 -15.33 0.28 -8.55
C LEU A 280 -15.69 -1.11 -8.03
N ALA A 281 -16.80 -1.28 -7.29
CA ALA A 281 -17.20 -2.56 -6.68
C ALA A 281 -17.28 -3.75 -7.66
N PRO A 282 -17.62 -3.60 -8.96
CA PRO A 282 -17.52 -4.71 -9.91
C PRO A 282 -16.11 -5.28 -10.09
N LEU A 283 -15.07 -4.58 -9.62
CA LEU A 283 -13.68 -5.02 -9.64
C LEU A 283 -13.25 -5.67 -8.30
N ALA A 284 -14.12 -5.70 -7.29
CA ALA A 284 -13.91 -6.41 -6.03
C ALA A 284 -14.01 -7.93 -6.28
N SER A 285 -12.97 -8.71 -5.87
CA SER A 285 -12.94 -10.16 -6.09
C SER A 285 -11.92 -10.87 -5.15
#